data_ec60adff56b88fdeb6e54d3463515684
#
_entry.id   ec60adff56b88fdeb6e54d3463515684
#
_cell.length_a   1.000
_cell.length_b   1.000
_cell.length_c   1.000
_cell.angle_alpha   90.00
_cell.angle_beta   90.00
_cell.angle_gamma   90.00
#
_symmetry.space_group_name_H-M   'P 1'
#
loop_
_entity.id
_entity.type
_entity.pdbx_description
1 polymer ?
#
loop_
_entity_poly.entity_id
_entity_poly.type
_entity_poly.pdbx_seq_one_letter_code
_entity_poly.pdbx_strand_id
1 'polypeptide(L)'
;MITIIKLFLSVIHTIICSIFALIFPLVDRSFYLYFKLAKYFSGGILFICGIKLKITGIENFDHKGTFVFVANHASQFDIVAMQKSIPNRMAIVFKRELAKIPLFGWQLFLGPYVMIDRNNIESALKSIEIAKKMMKHKKVSILVFAEGTRSVTGEVQPFKRGAFRLASSVGYPIIPVSISGSDKIMPKGTFKIKSGKIHVHFDTPISTERLSSRQDEINLMNQVREIVVENHE
;
A
#
# COMPACT_ATOMS: atom_id res chain seq x y z
N MET A 1 3.65 -26.41 -12.86
CA MET A 1 2.18 -26.62 -12.96
C MET A 1 1.40 -25.77 -11.95
N ILE A 2 1.60 -25.92 -10.64
CA ILE A 2 0.84 -25.19 -9.59
C ILE A 2 0.92 -23.66 -9.73
N THR A 3 2.08 -23.09 -9.98
CA THR A 3 2.23 -21.63 -10.19
C THR A 3 1.42 -21.11 -11.38
N ILE A 4 1.37 -21.85 -12.48
CA ILE A 4 0.62 -21.46 -13.69
C ILE A 4 -0.89 -21.41 -13.37
N ILE A 5 -1.40 -22.40 -12.64
CA ILE A 5 -2.80 -22.42 -12.21
C ILE A 5 -3.11 -21.22 -11.29
N LYS A 6 -2.24 -20.93 -10.31
CA LYS A 6 -2.38 -19.77 -9.43
C LYS A 6 -2.40 -18.47 -10.22
N LEU A 7 -1.49 -18.30 -11.17
CA LEU A 7 -1.45 -17.12 -12.03
C LEU A 7 -2.72 -16.98 -12.87
N PHE A 8 -3.15 -18.04 -13.52
CA PHE A 8 -4.36 -18.07 -14.35
C PHE A 8 -5.61 -17.67 -13.53
N LEU A 9 -5.83 -18.31 -12.37
CA LEU A 9 -6.95 -18.00 -11.50
C LEU A 9 -6.85 -16.54 -10.95
N SER A 10 -5.64 -16.09 -10.62
CA SER A 10 -5.42 -14.71 -10.17
C SER A 10 -5.74 -13.69 -11.26
N VAL A 11 -5.40 -13.98 -12.52
CA VAL A 11 -5.74 -13.12 -13.67
C VAL A 11 -7.25 -13.04 -13.87
N ILE A 12 -7.96 -14.19 -13.86
CA ILE A 12 -9.43 -14.21 -13.97
C ILE A 12 -10.06 -13.41 -12.83
N HIS A 13 -9.65 -13.66 -11.59
CA HIS A 13 -10.14 -12.93 -10.42
C HIS A 13 -9.89 -11.42 -10.54
N THR A 14 -8.71 -11.02 -11.02
CA THR A 14 -8.36 -9.62 -11.27
C THR A 14 -9.26 -9.00 -12.32
N ILE A 15 -9.52 -9.68 -13.44
CA ILE A 15 -10.40 -9.17 -14.50
C ILE A 15 -11.82 -8.96 -13.96
N ILE A 16 -12.38 -9.96 -13.27
CA ILE A 16 -13.73 -9.87 -12.69
C ILE A 16 -13.82 -8.69 -11.71
N CYS A 17 -12.90 -8.61 -10.76
CA CYS A 17 -12.89 -7.50 -9.80
C CYS A 17 -12.66 -6.14 -10.46
N SER A 18 -11.85 -6.06 -11.53
CA SER A 18 -11.63 -4.80 -12.26
C SER A 18 -12.88 -4.32 -12.97
N ILE A 19 -13.69 -5.20 -13.53
CA ILE A 19 -14.99 -4.84 -14.14
C ILE A 19 -15.91 -4.21 -13.09
N PHE A 20 -16.08 -4.85 -11.93
CA PHE A 20 -16.88 -4.29 -10.84
C PHE A 20 -16.29 -2.97 -10.31
N ALA A 21 -14.97 -2.86 -10.22
CA ALA A 21 -14.29 -1.65 -9.78
C ALA A 21 -14.49 -0.45 -10.73
N LEU A 22 -14.73 -0.69 -12.03
CA LEU A 22 -15.09 0.35 -13.00
C LEU A 22 -16.56 0.76 -12.89
N ILE A 23 -17.44 -0.15 -12.48
CA ILE A 23 -18.88 0.09 -12.36
C ILE A 23 -19.22 0.80 -11.05
N PHE A 24 -18.62 0.39 -9.92
CA PHE A 24 -18.98 0.89 -8.59
C PHE A 24 -18.87 2.41 -8.43
N PRO A 25 -17.89 3.14 -8.97
CA PRO A 25 -17.84 4.60 -8.90
C PRO A 25 -19.01 5.31 -9.60
N LEU A 26 -19.72 4.65 -10.50
CA LEU A 26 -20.88 5.20 -11.19
C LEU A 26 -22.12 5.23 -10.27
N VAL A 27 -22.20 4.28 -9.34
CA VAL A 27 -23.34 4.14 -8.41
C VAL A 27 -23.01 4.59 -6.98
N ASP A 28 -21.74 4.56 -6.59
CA ASP A 28 -21.25 4.95 -5.27
C ASP A 28 -20.07 5.92 -5.35
N ARG A 29 -20.38 7.22 -5.36
CA ARG A 29 -19.37 8.29 -5.38
C ARG A 29 -18.55 8.40 -4.08
N SER A 30 -18.98 7.73 -2.99
CA SER A 30 -18.22 7.65 -1.73
C SER A 30 -17.06 6.67 -1.80
N PHE A 31 -17.00 5.84 -2.83
CA PHE A 31 -16.06 4.72 -3.00
C PHE A 31 -16.12 3.66 -1.89
N TYR A 32 -17.22 3.58 -1.14
CA TYR A 32 -17.36 2.57 -0.09
C TYR A 32 -17.36 1.15 -0.66
N LEU A 33 -18.15 0.92 -1.74
CA LEU A 33 -18.19 -0.35 -2.45
C LEU A 33 -16.84 -0.69 -3.07
N TYR A 34 -16.14 0.31 -3.61
CA TYR A 34 -14.81 0.12 -4.18
C TYR A 34 -13.80 -0.38 -3.13
N PHE A 35 -13.75 0.22 -1.94
CA PHE A 35 -12.85 -0.23 -0.87
C PHE A 35 -13.23 -1.61 -0.32
N LYS A 36 -14.52 -1.96 -0.27
CA LYS A 36 -14.96 -3.32 0.06
C LYS A 36 -14.51 -4.32 -1.00
N LEU A 37 -14.68 -3.99 -2.28
CA LEU A 37 -14.22 -4.82 -3.39
C LEU A 37 -12.70 -5.03 -3.35
N ALA A 38 -11.94 -3.98 -3.03
CA ALA A 38 -10.49 -4.06 -2.92
C ALA A 38 -10.04 -5.05 -1.84
N LYS A 39 -10.74 -5.09 -0.69
CA LYS A 39 -10.50 -6.10 0.36
C LYS A 39 -10.90 -7.52 -0.07
N TYR A 40 -12.01 -7.64 -0.80
CA TYR A 40 -12.43 -8.91 -1.38
C TYR A 40 -11.42 -9.41 -2.42
N PHE A 41 -11.01 -8.55 -3.34
CA PHE A 41 -9.97 -8.83 -4.33
C PHE A 41 -8.70 -9.34 -3.65
N SER A 42 -8.21 -8.62 -2.65
CA SER A 42 -6.98 -9.00 -1.93
C SER A 42 -7.12 -10.33 -1.21
N GLY A 43 -8.26 -10.57 -0.54
CA GLY A 43 -8.54 -11.85 0.10
C GLY A 43 -8.59 -13.01 -0.89
N GLY A 44 -9.20 -12.81 -2.07
CA GLY A 44 -9.26 -13.79 -3.15
C GLY A 44 -7.87 -14.15 -3.70
N ILE A 45 -7.03 -13.15 -3.96
CA ILE A 45 -5.63 -13.38 -4.39
C ILE A 45 -4.84 -14.17 -3.34
N LEU A 46 -4.92 -13.80 -2.06
CA LEU A 46 -4.24 -14.52 -0.99
C LEU A 46 -4.72 -15.97 -0.90
N PHE A 47 -6.03 -16.21 -1.01
CA PHE A 47 -6.63 -17.55 -0.99
C PHE A 47 -6.19 -18.41 -2.18
N ILE A 48 -6.29 -17.89 -3.41
CA ILE A 48 -5.86 -18.57 -4.65
C ILE A 48 -4.39 -18.97 -4.56
N CYS A 49 -3.55 -18.08 -4.00
CA CYS A 49 -2.12 -18.33 -3.88
C CYS A 49 -1.74 -19.20 -2.66
N GLY A 50 -2.71 -19.54 -1.79
CA GLY A 50 -2.46 -20.34 -0.58
C GLY A 50 -1.60 -19.58 0.45
N ILE A 51 -1.86 -18.27 0.62
CA ILE A 51 -1.12 -17.40 1.52
C ILE A 51 -1.95 -17.14 2.78
N LYS A 52 -1.35 -17.44 3.94
CA LYS A 52 -1.92 -17.13 5.25
C LYS A 52 -1.40 -15.76 5.70
N LEU A 53 -2.31 -14.92 6.18
CA LEU A 53 -1.99 -13.60 6.71
C LEU A 53 -2.01 -13.64 8.23
N LYS A 54 -0.90 -13.22 8.88
CA LYS A 54 -0.83 -12.91 10.31
C LYS A 54 -0.82 -11.40 10.45
N ILE A 55 -1.69 -10.86 11.28
CA ILE A 55 -1.78 -9.42 11.54
C ILE A 55 -1.58 -9.21 13.03
N THR A 56 -0.73 -8.24 13.40
CA THR A 56 -0.49 -7.83 14.80
C THR A 56 -0.42 -6.32 14.89
N GLY A 57 -0.66 -5.77 16.09
CA GLY A 57 -0.62 -4.32 16.31
C GLY A 57 -1.77 -3.55 15.70
N ILE A 58 -2.84 -4.24 15.26
CA ILE A 58 -4.03 -3.59 14.70
C ILE A 58 -4.78 -2.78 15.75
N GLU A 59 -4.62 -3.12 17.01
CA GLU A 59 -5.14 -2.44 18.19
C GLU A 59 -4.44 -1.12 18.52
N ASN A 60 -3.26 -0.86 17.95
CA ASN A 60 -2.42 0.30 18.24
C ASN A 60 -2.97 1.62 17.69
N PHE A 61 -3.99 1.59 16.84
CA PHE A 61 -4.52 2.80 16.21
C PHE A 61 -6.04 2.78 16.01
N ASP A 62 -6.64 3.97 15.90
CA ASP A 62 -8.08 4.10 15.65
C ASP A 62 -8.44 3.70 14.21
N HIS A 63 -9.32 2.70 14.06
CA HIS A 63 -9.78 2.20 12.77
C HIS A 63 -10.64 3.21 11.98
N LYS A 64 -11.09 4.29 12.62
CA LYS A 64 -11.82 5.40 11.97
C LYS A 64 -10.90 6.59 11.65
N GLY A 65 -9.68 6.59 12.17
CA GLY A 65 -8.68 7.61 11.94
C GLY A 65 -8.18 7.66 10.50
N THR A 66 -7.48 8.73 10.17
CA THR A 66 -6.82 8.92 8.87
C THR A 66 -5.32 9.00 9.10
N PHE A 67 -4.55 8.17 8.40
CA PHE A 67 -3.11 7.97 8.65
C PHE A 67 -2.32 7.91 7.35
N VAL A 68 -1.02 8.14 7.45
CA VAL A 68 -0.04 7.73 6.43
C VAL A 68 0.61 6.43 6.89
N PHE A 69 0.25 5.31 6.27
CA PHE A 69 0.90 4.03 6.51
C PHE A 69 2.21 3.97 5.73
N VAL A 70 3.31 3.74 6.42
CA VAL A 70 4.65 3.68 5.82
C VAL A 70 5.22 2.29 6.03
N ALA A 71 5.43 1.57 4.91
CA ALA A 71 5.86 0.17 4.94
C ALA A 71 7.13 -0.07 4.13
N ASN A 72 7.84 -1.17 4.45
CA ASN A 72 8.83 -1.80 3.60
C ASN A 72 8.18 -2.48 2.39
N HIS A 73 8.97 -2.87 1.38
CA HIS A 73 8.45 -3.46 0.13
C HIS A 73 9.40 -4.49 -0.46
N ALA A 74 9.01 -5.75 -0.47
CA ALA A 74 9.80 -6.85 -1.01
C ALA A 74 9.08 -7.63 -2.14
N SER A 75 7.73 -7.62 -2.14
CA SER A 75 6.93 -8.41 -3.07
C SER A 75 5.71 -7.64 -3.59
N GLN A 76 5.13 -8.08 -4.70
CA GLN A 76 3.80 -7.60 -5.13
C GLN A 76 2.70 -8.02 -4.14
N PHE A 77 2.93 -9.08 -3.37
CA PHE A 77 1.99 -9.54 -2.36
C PHE A 77 1.88 -8.58 -1.16
N ASP A 78 2.84 -7.66 -0.96
CA ASP A 78 2.73 -6.64 0.08
C ASP A 78 1.50 -5.76 -0.11
N ILE A 79 1.17 -5.42 -1.37
CA ILE A 79 0.02 -4.58 -1.72
C ILE A 79 -1.28 -5.26 -1.28
N VAL A 80 -1.46 -6.54 -1.64
CA VAL A 80 -2.68 -7.28 -1.29
C VAL A 80 -2.74 -7.63 0.19
N ALA A 81 -1.59 -7.89 0.82
CA ALA A 81 -1.50 -8.11 2.26
C ALA A 81 -1.94 -6.84 3.03
N MET A 82 -1.37 -5.68 2.68
CA MET A 82 -1.73 -4.40 3.28
C MET A 82 -3.20 -4.05 3.06
N GLN A 83 -3.69 -4.20 1.84
CA GLN A 83 -5.07 -3.88 1.50
C GLN A 83 -6.09 -4.77 2.24
N LYS A 84 -5.72 -6.03 2.51
CA LYS A 84 -6.54 -6.95 3.32
C LYS A 84 -6.47 -6.61 4.81
N SER A 85 -5.27 -6.22 5.31
CA SER A 85 -5.00 -5.99 6.73
C SER A 85 -5.57 -4.69 7.27
N ILE A 86 -5.45 -3.58 6.53
CA ILE A 86 -5.85 -2.25 7.00
C ILE A 86 -7.38 -2.14 7.09
N PRO A 87 -7.96 -1.85 8.27
CA PRO A 87 -9.41 -1.69 8.43
C PRO A 87 -9.92 -0.39 7.79
N ASN A 88 -9.12 0.67 7.81
CA ASN A 88 -9.44 2.00 7.30
C ASN A 88 -9.63 2.00 5.77
N ARG A 89 -10.30 3.03 5.24
CA ARG A 89 -10.24 3.32 3.81
C ARG A 89 -8.82 3.73 3.45
N MET A 90 -8.20 3.01 2.55
CA MET A 90 -6.79 3.20 2.23
C MET A 90 -6.57 3.31 0.72
N ALA A 91 -5.99 4.41 0.29
CA ALA A 91 -5.49 4.58 -1.07
C ALA A 91 -4.01 4.16 -1.15
N ILE A 92 -3.67 3.55 -2.26
CA ILE A 92 -2.30 3.13 -2.58
C ILE A 92 -1.70 4.16 -3.53
N VAL A 93 -0.42 4.47 -3.34
CA VAL A 93 0.36 5.21 -4.33
C VAL A 93 0.90 4.24 -5.37
N PHE A 94 0.42 4.33 -6.60
CA PHE A 94 0.78 3.41 -7.67
C PHE A 94 1.55 4.08 -8.82
N LYS A 95 2.36 3.28 -9.53
CA LYS A 95 3.21 3.74 -10.62
C LYS A 95 2.38 4.04 -11.88
N ARG A 96 2.62 5.18 -12.56
CA ARG A 96 1.91 5.64 -13.75
C ARG A 96 1.76 4.58 -14.85
N GLU A 97 2.79 3.76 -15.05
CA GLU A 97 2.79 2.73 -16.09
C GLU A 97 1.72 1.65 -15.87
N LEU A 98 1.30 1.42 -14.62
CA LEU A 98 0.22 0.48 -14.31
C LEU A 98 -1.14 0.96 -14.85
N ALA A 99 -1.34 2.27 -15.00
CA ALA A 99 -2.57 2.83 -15.57
C ALA A 99 -2.80 2.40 -17.04
N LYS A 100 -1.75 1.95 -17.74
CA LYS A 100 -1.83 1.50 -19.12
C LYS A 100 -2.37 0.08 -19.28
N ILE A 101 -2.43 -0.72 -18.20
CA ILE A 101 -2.93 -2.10 -18.25
C ILE A 101 -4.46 -2.06 -18.43
N PRO A 102 -5.01 -2.66 -19.50
CA PRO A 102 -6.45 -2.67 -19.72
C PRO A 102 -7.23 -3.21 -18.52
N LEU A 103 -8.37 -2.64 -18.22
CA LEU A 103 -9.25 -2.92 -17.08
C LEU A 103 -8.57 -2.65 -15.73
N PHE A 104 -7.50 -3.37 -15.40
CA PHE A 104 -6.81 -3.24 -14.12
C PHE A 104 -6.21 -1.83 -13.92
N GLY A 105 -5.54 -1.28 -14.91
CA GLY A 105 -4.96 0.06 -14.83
C GLY A 105 -6.03 1.15 -14.88
N TRP A 106 -7.07 0.95 -15.68
CA TRP A 106 -8.17 1.91 -15.79
C TRP A 106 -8.93 2.07 -14.47
N GLN A 107 -9.20 0.96 -13.75
CA GLN A 107 -9.85 1.03 -12.46
C GLN A 107 -8.95 1.66 -11.38
N LEU A 108 -7.62 1.49 -11.46
CA LEU A 108 -6.70 2.19 -10.57
C LEU A 108 -6.72 3.70 -10.83
N PHE A 109 -6.74 4.11 -12.09
CA PHE A 109 -6.76 5.51 -12.50
C PHE A 109 -8.06 6.23 -12.15
N LEU A 110 -9.21 5.55 -12.34
CA LEU A 110 -10.55 6.10 -12.05
C LEU A 110 -10.93 5.91 -10.56
N GLY A 111 -10.26 5.01 -9.87
CA GLY A 111 -10.50 4.70 -8.46
C GLY A 111 -9.86 5.70 -7.48
N PRO A 112 -10.07 5.48 -6.19
CA PRO A 112 -9.59 6.36 -5.13
C PRO A 112 -8.11 6.09 -4.79
N TYR A 113 -7.23 6.09 -5.77
CA TYR A 113 -5.80 5.84 -5.63
C TYR A 113 -4.98 7.03 -6.14
N VAL A 114 -3.70 7.08 -5.75
CA VAL A 114 -2.79 8.16 -6.11
C VAL A 114 -1.77 7.67 -7.14
N MET A 115 -1.88 8.16 -8.37
CA MET A 115 -0.90 7.86 -9.41
C MET A 115 0.35 8.73 -9.23
N ILE A 116 1.53 8.13 -9.34
CA ILE A 116 2.81 8.84 -9.29
C ILE A 116 3.67 8.52 -10.51
N ASP A 117 4.26 9.56 -11.08
CA ASP A 117 5.39 9.44 -11.98
C ASP A 117 6.67 9.76 -11.19
N ARG A 118 7.47 8.72 -10.94
CA ARG A 118 8.67 8.82 -10.08
C ARG A 118 9.85 9.50 -10.77
N ASN A 119 9.78 9.65 -12.09
CA ASN A 119 10.82 10.25 -12.90
C ASN A 119 10.59 11.76 -13.12
N ASN A 120 9.44 12.28 -12.67
CA ASN A 120 9.08 13.68 -12.82
C ASN A 120 8.74 14.30 -11.45
N ILE A 121 9.57 15.24 -11.01
CA ILE A 121 9.43 15.91 -9.69
C ILE A 121 8.12 16.69 -9.61
N GLU A 122 7.72 17.38 -10.66
CA GLU A 122 6.47 18.15 -10.69
C GLU A 122 5.26 17.22 -10.56
N SER A 123 5.27 16.09 -11.28
CA SER A 123 4.24 15.06 -11.16
C SER A 123 4.19 14.47 -9.74
N ALA A 124 5.34 14.24 -9.10
CA ALA A 124 5.40 13.76 -7.73
C ALA A 124 4.79 14.78 -6.74
N LEU A 125 5.04 16.07 -6.93
CA LEU A 125 4.42 17.13 -6.12
C LEU A 125 2.90 17.20 -6.33
N LYS A 126 2.41 17.11 -7.56
CA LYS A 126 0.97 17.02 -7.85
C LYS A 126 0.32 15.80 -7.17
N SER A 127 1.02 14.66 -7.15
CA SER A 127 0.53 13.46 -6.47
C SER A 127 0.39 13.67 -4.95
N ILE A 128 1.31 14.41 -4.31
CA ILE A 128 1.19 14.80 -2.91
C ILE A 128 -0.07 15.66 -2.67
N GLU A 129 -0.34 16.65 -3.52
CA GLU A 129 -1.54 17.49 -3.39
C GLU A 129 -2.85 16.70 -3.59
N ILE A 130 -2.86 15.71 -4.49
CA ILE A 130 -3.99 14.79 -4.64
C ILE A 130 -4.19 13.98 -3.36
N ALA A 131 -3.11 13.41 -2.82
CA ALA A 131 -3.15 12.64 -1.57
C ALA A 131 -3.69 13.48 -0.41
N LYS A 132 -3.21 14.73 -0.26
CA LYS A 132 -3.70 15.70 0.73
C LYS A 132 -5.22 15.91 0.64
N LYS A 133 -5.72 16.16 -0.57
CA LYS A 133 -7.16 16.35 -0.79
C LYS A 133 -7.96 15.11 -0.41
N MET A 134 -7.47 13.92 -0.75
CA MET A 134 -8.12 12.66 -0.39
C MET A 134 -8.17 12.45 1.12
N MET A 135 -7.05 12.68 1.82
CA MET A 135 -6.98 12.55 3.27
C MET A 135 -7.93 13.53 3.96
N LYS A 136 -7.87 14.81 3.58
CA LYS A 136 -8.66 15.89 4.22
C LYS A 136 -10.15 15.78 3.95
N HIS A 137 -10.56 15.58 2.70
CA HIS A 137 -11.97 15.68 2.29
C HIS A 137 -12.69 14.32 2.28
N LYS A 138 -11.98 13.23 2.02
CA LYS A 138 -12.59 11.89 1.92
C LYS A 138 -12.26 10.99 3.12
N LYS A 139 -11.40 11.46 4.05
CA LYS A 139 -10.90 10.69 5.20
C LYS A 139 -10.35 9.32 4.77
N VAL A 140 -9.53 9.34 3.71
CA VAL A 140 -8.88 8.15 3.15
C VAL A 140 -7.41 8.18 3.59
N SER A 141 -6.97 7.14 4.26
CA SER A 141 -5.55 6.94 4.61
C SER A 141 -4.72 6.65 3.37
N ILE A 142 -3.43 6.93 3.41
CA ILE A 142 -2.52 6.68 2.29
C ILE A 142 -1.49 5.62 2.68
N LEU A 143 -1.31 4.61 1.83
CA LEU A 143 -0.20 3.65 1.94
C LEU A 143 0.95 4.08 1.04
N VAL A 144 2.13 4.19 1.62
CA VAL A 144 3.38 4.46 0.91
C VAL A 144 4.42 3.40 1.24
N PHE A 145 4.96 2.76 0.21
CA PHE A 145 6.16 1.94 0.33
C PHE A 145 7.37 2.86 0.26
N ALA A 146 7.98 3.16 1.41
CA ALA A 146 8.96 4.24 1.54
C ALA A 146 10.29 3.96 0.84
N GLU A 147 10.61 2.72 0.54
CA GLU A 147 11.80 2.32 -0.26
C GLU A 147 11.70 2.80 -1.72
N GLY A 148 10.47 3.02 -2.22
CA GLY A 148 10.19 3.46 -3.59
C GLY A 148 10.41 2.39 -4.66
N THR A 149 10.94 1.23 -4.32
CA THR A 149 11.06 0.03 -5.17
C THR A 149 11.08 -1.21 -4.29
N ARG A 150 10.76 -2.38 -4.84
CA ARG A 150 10.86 -3.64 -4.09
C ARG A 150 12.31 -3.99 -3.79
N SER A 151 12.58 -4.49 -2.59
CA SER A 151 13.85 -5.09 -2.18
C SER A 151 14.15 -6.32 -3.05
N VAL A 152 15.41 -6.63 -3.26
CA VAL A 152 15.88 -7.84 -3.97
C VAL A 152 16.25 -8.92 -2.96
N THR A 153 16.78 -8.51 -1.81
CA THR A 153 17.26 -9.40 -0.74
C THR A 153 16.17 -9.80 0.25
N GLY A 154 15.02 -9.10 0.26
CA GLY A 154 14.00 -9.20 1.30
C GLY A 154 14.22 -8.24 2.46
N GLU A 155 15.42 -7.73 2.65
CA GLU A 155 15.76 -6.78 3.71
C GLU A 155 15.13 -5.39 3.49
N VAL A 156 14.89 -4.67 4.58
CA VAL A 156 14.36 -3.31 4.57
C VAL A 156 15.41 -2.34 4.03
N GLN A 157 15.15 -1.79 2.85
CA GLN A 157 16.04 -0.84 2.17
C GLN A 157 15.97 0.56 2.82
N PRO A 158 16.91 1.46 2.48
CA PRO A 158 16.82 2.87 2.88
C PRO A 158 15.51 3.51 2.41
N PHE A 159 14.86 4.25 3.31
CA PHE A 159 13.61 4.94 3.01
C PHE A 159 13.86 6.24 2.24
N LYS A 160 12.88 6.62 1.39
CA LYS A 160 12.87 7.87 0.64
C LYS A 160 11.98 8.89 1.34
N ARG A 161 12.39 10.13 1.37
CA ARG A 161 11.73 11.22 2.08
C ARG A 161 10.29 11.53 1.62
N GLY A 162 9.85 11.04 0.45
CA GLY A 162 8.56 11.43 -0.13
C GLY A 162 7.33 11.15 0.76
N ALA A 163 7.31 10.01 1.47
CA ALA A 163 6.24 9.67 2.43
C ALA A 163 6.19 10.64 3.62
N PHE A 164 7.35 11.02 4.11
CA PHE A 164 7.51 11.90 5.27
C PHE A 164 7.17 13.34 4.94
N ARG A 165 7.52 13.80 3.74
CA ARG A 165 7.08 15.07 3.19
C ARG A 165 5.55 15.13 3.00
N LEU A 166 4.92 14.04 2.54
CA LEU A 166 3.46 13.96 2.50
C LEU A 166 2.89 14.12 3.90
N ALA A 167 3.35 13.31 4.86
CA ALA A 167 2.83 13.31 6.22
C ALA A 167 2.99 14.67 6.90
N SER A 168 4.18 15.31 6.82
CA SER A 168 4.41 16.65 7.36
C SER A 168 3.49 17.69 6.72
N SER A 169 3.25 17.57 5.41
CA SER A 169 2.44 18.54 4.68
C SER A 169 0.94 18.45 4.96
N VAL A 170 0.44 17.31 5.48
CA VAL A 170 -0.98 17.10 5.80
C VAL A 170 -1.25 17.12 7.30
N GLY A 171 -0.23 16.96 8.14
CA GLY A 171 -0.36 16.92 9.60
C GLY A 171 -1.02 15.64 10.13
N TYR A 172 -1.14 14.57 9.32
CA TYR A 172 -1.68 13.29 9.77
C TYR A 172 -0.57 12.37 10.29
N PRO A 173 -0.83 11.60 11.38
CA PRO A 173 0.16 10.71 11.95
C PRO A 173 0.63 9.62 10.96
N ILE A 174 1.88 9.22 11.12
CA ILE A 174 2.45 8.05 10.43
C ILE A 174 2.24 6.80 11.28
N ILE A 175 1.81 5.70 10.64
CA ILE A 175 1.86 4.36 11.23
C ILE A 175 2.99 3.60 10.53
N PRO A 176 4.09 3.25 11.26
CA PRO A 176 5.09 2.33 10.75
C PRO A 176 4.48 0.95 10.56
N VAL A 177 4.80 0.29 9.44
CA VAL A 177 4.31 -1.06 9.16
C VAL A 177 5.43 -1.95 8.68
N SER A 178 5.60 -3.10 9.34
CA SER A 178 6.54 -4.14 8.95
C SER A 178 5.83 -5.26 8.21
N ILE A 179 6.36 -5.65 7.04
CA ILE A 179 5.84 -6.75 6.24
C ILE A 179 6.95 -7.78 6.07
N SER A 180 6.73 -9.01 6.58
CA SER A 180 7.71 -10.08 6.55
C SER A 180 7.19 -11.30 5.80
N GLY A 181 8.10 -12.05 5.15
CA GLY A 181 7.82 -13.32 4.47
C GLY A 181 7.23 -13.22 3.07
N SER A 182 6.92 -12.05 2.57
CA SER A 182 6.38 -11.85 1.22
C SER A 182 7.43 -12.09 0.11
N ASP A 183 8.69 -11.78 0.39
CA ASP A 183 9.86 -12.07 -0.43
C ASP A 183 10.03 -13.57 -0.71
N LYS A 184 9.76 -14.42 0.30
CA LYS A 184 9.82 -15.90 0.20
C LYS A 184 8.70 -16.46 -0.66
N ILE A 185 7.58 -15.74 -0.80
CA ILE A 185 6.40 -16.12 -1.60
C ILE A 185 6.62 -15.82 -3.08
N MET A 186 6.99 -14.59 -3.40
CA MET A 186 7.28 -14.15 -4.76
C MET A 186 8.37 -13.07 -4.75
N PRO A 187 9.65 -13.47 -4.84
CA PRO A 187 10.76 -12.53 -4.91
C PRO A 187 10.64 -11.57 -6.11
N LYS A 188 11.26 -10.41 -6.00
CA LYS A 188 11.38 -9.46 -7.11
C LYS A 188 12.06 -10.12 -8.33
N GLY A 189 11.48 -9.90 -9.52
CA GLY A 189 12.00 -10.44 -10.77
C GLY A 189 11.55 -11.86 -11.12
N THR A 190 10.69 -12.48 -10.28
CA THR A 190 10.14 -13.82 -10.57
C THR A 190 8.62 -13.79 -10.63
N PHE A 191 8.05 -14.80 -11.33
CA PHE A 191 6.61 -15.11 -11.34
C PHE A 191 6.31 -16.42 -10.62
N LYS A 192 7.31 -17.02 -9.94
CA LYS A 192 7.09 -18.24 -9.15
C LYS A 192 6.36 -17.89 -7.86
N ILE A 193 5.14 -18.41 -7.68
CA ILE A 193 4.33 -18.16 -6.48
C ILE A 193 4.36 -19.40 -5.59
N LYS A 194 5.00 -19.26 -4.43
CA LYS A 194 4.95 -20.26 -3.36
C LYS A 194 3.78 -19.96 -2.43
N SER A 195 3.19 -20.99 -1.83
CA SER A 195 2.31 -20.80 -0.68
C SER A 195 3.15 -20.47 0.54
N GLY A 196 2.57 -19.74 1.50
CA GLY A 196 3.33 -19.37 2.69
C GLY A 196 2.53 -18.49 3.64
N LYS A 197 3.25 -17.75 4.48
CA LYS A 197 2.69 -16.83 5.46
C LYS A 197 3.30 -15.45 5.26
N ILE A 198 2.45 -14.43 5.30
CA ILE A 198 2.88 -13.02 5.39
C ILE A 198 2.50 -12.54 6.78
N HIS A 199 3.44 -11.91 7.46
CA HIS A 199 3.19 -11.21 8.71
C HIS A 199 3.17 -9.71 8.44
N VAL A 200 2.10 -9.03 8.85
CA VAL A 200 1.94 -7.58 8.81
C VAL A 200 1.82 -7.09 10.25
N HIS A 201 2.77 -6.30 10.69
CA HIS A 201 2.77 -5.67 12.00
C HIS A 201 2.57 -4.17 11.88
N PHE A 202 1.60 -3.64 12.61
CA PHE A 202 1.33 -2.19 12.72
C PHE A 202 1.87 -1.68 14.04
N ASP A 203 2.73 -0.67 13.99
CA ASP A 203 3.23 -0.01 15.18
C ASP A 203 2.33 1.16 15.61
N THR A 204 2.66 1.79 16.72
CA THR A 204 1.94 2.95 17.26
C THR A 204 2.06 4.16 16.33
N PRO A 205 1.00 5.00 16.22
CA PRO A 205 1.05 6.21 15.41
C PRO A 205 2.07 7.22 15.93
N ILE A 206 2.86 7.80 15.03
CA ILE A 206 3.83 8.87 15.32
C ILE A 206 3.25 10.19 14.81
N SER A 207 3.14 11.19 15.70
CA SER A 207 2.63 12.53 15.34
C SER A 207 3.57 13.24 14.37
N THR A 208 3.00 14.00 13.44
CA THR A 208 3.73 14.83 12.48
C THR A 208 3.49 16.33 12.67
N GLU A 209 2.77 16.72 13.73
CA GLU A 209 2.35 18.12 13.96
C GLU A 209 3.51 19.10 14.17
N ARG A 210 4.66 18.60 14.66
CA ARG A 210 5.84 19.42 14.98
C ARG A 210 6.91 19.43 13.89
N LEU A 211 6.62 18.83 12.74
CA LEU A 211 7.59 18.78 11.64
C LEU A 211 7.58 20.13 10.89
N SER A 212 8.63 20.91 11.08
CA SER A 212 8.76 22.25 10.48
C SER A 212 9.94 22.38 9.51
N SER A 213 10.89 21.45 9.58
CA SER A 213 12.13 21.52 8.81
C SER A 213 12.37 20.23 7.99
N ARG A 214 13.26 20.35 7.02
CA ARG A 214 13.78 19.18 6.27
C ARG A 214 14.48 18.18 7.19
N GLN A 215 15.13 18.67 8.25
CA GLN A 215 15.83 17.82 9.20
C GLN A 215 14.85 16.99 10.03
N ASP A 216 13.71 17.58 10.42
CA ASP A 216 12.66 16.85 11.15
C ASP A 216 12.09 15.70 10.30
N GLU A 217 11.86 15.93 8.99
CA GLU A 217 11.43 14.88 8.07
C GLU A 217 12.45 13.73 7.98
N ILE A 218 13.76 14.05 7.98
CA ILE A 218 14.86 13.06 7.94
C ILE A 218 14.92 12.28 9.26
N ASN A 219 14.82 12.96 10.39
CA ASN A 219 14.83 12.32 11.70
C ASN A 219 13.65 11.36 11.85
N LEU A 220 12.45 11.81 11.47
CA LEU A 220 11.25 10.96 11.46
C LEU A 220 11.41 9.76 10.50
N MET A 221 12.01 9.97 9.33
CA MET A 221 12.29 8.90 8.37
C MET A 221 13.18 7.82 8.97
N ASN A 222 14.24 8.21 9.64
CA ASN A 222 15.16 7.28 10.29
C ASN A 222 14.47 6.53 11.42
N GLN A 223 13.74 7.22 12.29
CA GLN A 223 12.96 6.64 13.38
C GLN A 223 11.96 5.60 12.85
N VAL A 224 11.17 5.95 11.86
CA VAL A 224 10.17 5.03 11.27
C VAL A 224 10.86 3.82 10.63
N ARG A 225 12.02 4.02 9.97
CA ARG A 225 12.76 2.92 9.39
C ARG A 225 13.32 1.97 10.47
N GLU A 226 13.87 2.49 11.56
CA GLU A 226 14.36 1.70 12.70
C GLU A 226 13.24 0.81 13.26
N ILE A 227 12.06 1.37 13.54
CA ILE A 227 10.89 0.63 14.01
C ILE A 227 10.51 -0.48 13.02
N VAL A 228 10.49 -0.18 11.71
CA VAL A 228 10.14 -1.19 10.69
C VAL A 228 11.19 -2.29 10.62
N VAL A 229 12.48 -1.99 10.80
CA VAL A 229 13.56 -2.99 10.83
C VAL A 229 13.48 -3.86 12.08
N GLU A 230 13.24 -3.28 13.25
CA GLU A 230 13.12 -4.02 14.53
C GLU A 230 11.96 -5.03 14.51
N ASN A 231 10.87 -4.71 13.82
CA ASN A 231 9.69 -5.58 13.72
C ASN A 231 9.70 -6.47 12.45
N HIS A 232 10.76 -6.43 11.64
CA HIS A 232 10.90 -7.26 10.43
C HIS A 232 11.56 -8.60 10.78
N GLU A 233 10.86 -9.75 10.46
CA GLU A 233 11.27 -11.14 10.72
C GLU A 233 11.96 -11.80 9.50
#